data_60fa1dee735aabe041abc4a5af595659
#
_entry.id   60fa1dee735aabe041abc4a5af595659
#
_cell.length_a   1.000
_cell.length_b   1.000
_cell.length_c   1.000
_cell.angle_alpha   90.00
_cell.angle_beta   90.00
_cell.angle_gamma   90.00
#
_symmetry.space_group_name_H-M   'P 1'
#
loop_
_entity.id
_entity.type
_entity.pdbx_description
1 polymer ?
#
loop_
_entity_poly.entity_id
_entity_poly.type
_entity_poly.pdbx_seq_one_letter_code
_entity_poly.pdbx_strand_id
1 'polypeptide(L)'
;MRRFAWFALAGMFWIAPTTAQTGFTPRDESPQEFAAGAGRDETFYACTACHGFKLVAQQGMTRAQWEDSINLMIRRHNMPPLDDKDRERVLNYLEAAYPPRAPAGRGGWVNPFAK
;
A
#
# COMPACT_ATOMS: atom_id res chain seq x y z
N MET A 1 -15.92 56.42 -48.64
CA MET A 1 -16.64 55.22 -48.13
C MET A 1 -15.61 54.09 -47.99
N ARG A 2 -15.07 53.84 -46.78
CA ARG A 2 -14.05 52.80 -46.54
C ARG A 2 -14.74 51.63 -45.86
N ARG A 3 -14.85 50.51 -46.55
CA ARG A 3 -15.44 49.27 -46.07
C ARG A 3 -14.31 48.51 -45.29
N PHE A 4 -14.45 48.44 -43.97
CA PHE A 4 -13.61 47.57 -43.14
C PHE A 4 -14.15 46.14 -43.20
N ALA A 5 -13.41 45.24 -43.79
CA ALA A 5 -13.69 43.81 -43.78
C ALA A 5 -13.10 43.25 -42.45
N TRP A 6 -13.98 42.74 -41.58
CA TRP A 6 -13.60 42.02 -40.37
C TRP A 6 -13.36 40.56 -40.74
N PHE A 7 -12.12 40.15 -40.71
CA PHE A 7 -11.78 38.75 -40.79
C PHE A 7 -11.96 38.12 -39.40
N ALA A 8 -13.01 37.32 -39.21
CA ALA A 8 -13.18 36.47 -38.04
C ALA A 8 -12.27 35.25 -38.19
N LEU A 9 -11.16 35.22 -37.44
CA LEU A 9 -10.32 34.04 -37.27
C LEU A 9 -11.02 33.09 -36.30
N ALA A 10 -11.75 32.09 -36.84
CA ALA A 10 -12.23 30.97 -36.05
C ALA A 10 -11.10 30.04 -35.72
N GLY A 11 -10.52 30.22 -34.53
CA GLY A 11 -9.52 29.30 -33.97
C GLY A 11 -10.17 27.95 -33.61
N MET A 12 -9.91 26.94 -34.42
CA MET A 12 -10.37 25.58 -34.20
C MET A 12 -9.51 24.96 -33.13
N PHE A 13 -10.01 24.99 -31.89
CA PHE A 13 -9.33 24.36 -30.73
C PHE A 13 -9.46 22.84 -30.87
N TRP A 14 -8.39 22.19 -31.31
CA TRP A 14 -8.31 20.74 -31.34
C TRP A 14 -8.10 20.25 -29.89
N ILE A 15 -9.18 19.77 -29.28
CA ILE A 15 -9.09 19.03 -28.02
C ILE A 15 -8.55 17.65 -28.37
N ALA A 16 -7.26 17.41 -28.15
CA ALA A 16 -6.68 16.07 -28.23
C ALA A 16 -7.34 15.20 -27.15
N PRO A 17 -7.81 13.98 -27.48
CA PRO A 17 -8.29 13.08 -26.45
C PRO A 17 -7.13 12.75 -25.53
N THR A 18 -7.21 13.17 -24.28
CA THR A 18 -6.34 12.68 -23.21
C THR A 18 -6.62 11.19 -23.11
N THR A 19 -5.69 10.36 -23.57
CA THR A 19 -5.73 8.92 -23.29
C THR A 19 -5.68 8.79 -21.78
N ALA A 20 -6.83 8.46 -21.18
CA ALA A 20 -6.89 8.07 -19.79
C ALA A 20 -5.83 7.00 -19.58
N GLN A 21 -4.97 7.21 -18.59
CA GLN A 21 -3.95 6.25 -18.19
C GLN A 21 -4.63 4.90 -18.06
N THR A 22 -4.14 3.91 -18.77
CA THR A 22 -4.57 2.52 -18.63
C THR A 22 -4.56 2.19 -17.16
N GLY A 23 -5.76 1.99 -16.59
CA GLY A 23 -5.94 1.85 -15.16
C GLY A 23 -4.94 0.82 -14.61
N PHE A 24 -4.26 1.17 -13.53
CA PHE A 24 -3.54 0.20 -12.72
C PHE A 24 -4.55 -0.91 -12.38
N THR A 25 -4.37 -2.08 -12.96
CA THR A 25 -5.11 -3.27 -12.57
C THR A 25 -4.34 -3.85 -11.39
N PRO A 26 -4.89 -3.81 -10.17
CA PRO A 26 -4.26 -4.47 -9.04
C PRO A 26 -4.08 -5.95 -9.40
N ARG A 27 -2.86 -6.45 -9.29
CA ARG A 27 -2.63 -7.88 -9.44
C ARG A 27 -3.27 -8.57 -8.23
N ASP A 28 -4.10 -9.55 -8.48
CA ASP A 28 -4.66 -10.39 -7.44
C ASP A 28 -3.50 -11.12 -6.73
N GLU A 29 -3.37 -10.88 -5.43
CA GLU A 29 -2.39 -11.54 -4.58
C GLU A 29 -2.97 -12.85 -4.04
N SER A 30 -2.13 -13.84 -3.84
CA SER A 30 -2.53 -15.09 -3.19
C SER A 30 -1.69 -15.37 -1.95
N PRO A 31 -2.21 -16.09 -0.94
CA PRO A 31 -1.45 -16.40 0.28
C PRO A 31 -0.12 -17.10 -0.02
N GLN A 32 -0.08 -17.91 -1.08
CA GLN A 32 1.09 -18.71 -1.46
C GLN A 32 2.28 -17.88 -1.93
N GLU A 33 2.06 -16.63 -2.28
CA GLU A 33 3.13 -15.68 -2.67
C GLU A 33 3.95 -15.16 -1.48
N PHE A 34 3.46 -15.41 -0.25
CA PHE A 34 4.06 -14.87 0.96
C PHE A 34 4.69 -15.97 1.83
N ALA A 35 5.44 -15.56 2.85
CA ALA A 35 6.17 -16.47 3.70
C ALA A 35 5.30 -17.62 4.22
N ALA A 36 5.74 -18.86 4.04
CA ALA A 36 5.02 -20.02 4.54
C ALA A 36 5.07 -20.04 6.09
N GLY A 37 3.98 -20.47 6.71
CA GLY A 37 3.87 -20.56 8.16
C GLY A 37 2.44 -20.81 8.63
N ALA A 38 2.31 -21.27 9.85
CA ALA A 38 1.00 -21.42 10.49
C ALA A 38 0.32 -20.05 10.64
N GLY A 39 -0.93 -19.94 10.21
CA GLY A 39 -1.68 -18.67 10.25
C GLY A 39 -1.50 -17.77 9.04
N ARG A 40 -0.74 -18.19 8.01
CA ARG A 40 -0.55 -17.42 6.78
C ARG A 40 -1.86 -17.05 6.12
N ASP A 41 -2.69 -18.02 5.85
CA ASP A 41 -3.92 -17.85 5.09
C ASP A 41 -4.93 -17.00 5.88
N GLU A 42 -5.08 -17.26 7.15
CA GLU A 42 -5.95 -16.47 8.03
C GLU A 42 -5.48 -15.01 8.11
N THR A 43 -4.17 -14.80 8.27
CA THR A 43 -3.59 -13.46 8.28
C THR A 43 -3.78 -12.75 6.94
N PHE A 44 -3.56 -13.46 5.83
CA PHE A 44 -3.77 -12.91 4.50
C PHE A 44 -5.19 -12.40 4.33
N TYR A 45 -6.19 -13.23 4.60
CA TYR A 45 -7.59 -12.83 4.42
C TYR A 45 -8.06 -11.77 5.42
N ALA A 46 -7.53 -11.76 6.63
CA ALA A 46 -7.83 -10.71 7.59
C ALA A 46 -7.30 -9.32 7.14
N CYS A 47 -6.16 -9.29 6.47
CA CYS A 47 -5.50 -8.03 6.07
C CYS A 47 -5.90 -7.54 4.67
N THR A 48 -6.31 -8.42 3.76
CA THR A 48 -6.54 -8.06 2.35
C THR A 48 -7.93 -7.50 2.06
N ALA A 49 -8.79 -7.39 3.05
CA ALA A 49 -10.13 -6.79 2.87
C ALA A 49 -10.08 -5.32 2.40
N CYS A 50 -8.99 -4.59 2.66
CA CYS A 50 -8.89 -3.16 2.39
C CYS A 50 -7.67 -2.78 1.54
N HIS A 51 -6.60 -3.55 1.55
CA HIS A 51 -5.35 -3.28 0.81
C HIS A 51 -4.60 -4.58 0.50
N GLY A 52 -3.65 -4.56 -0.43
CA GLY A 52 -2.83 -5.72 -0.77
C GLY A 52 -1.94 -6.16 0.40
N PHE A 53 -1.72 -7.47 0.53
CA PHE A 53 -0.88 -8.04 1.58
C PHE A 53 0.60 -7.67 1.45
N LYS A 54 1.04 -7.32 0.26
CA LYS A 54 2.40 -6.84 0.00
C LYS A 54 2.76 -5.63 0.87
N LEU A 55 1.79 -4.77 1.18
CA LEU A 55 1.98 -3.66 2.10
C LEU A 55 2.33 -4.14 3.52
N VAL A 56 1.69 -5.21 3.99
CA VAL A 56 1.97 -5.85 5.29
C VAL A 56 3.35 -6.52 5.25
N ALA A 57 3.60 -7.32 4.21
CA ALA A 57 4.84 -8.08 4.05
C ALA A 57 6.10 -7.21 3.93
N GLN A 58 5.95 -5.95 3.54
CA GLN A 58 7.04 -4.98 3.49
C GLN A 58 7.41 -4.40 4.84
N GLN A 59 6.56 -4.56 5.85
CA GLN A 59 6.83 -4.12 7.20
C GLN A 59 7.72 -5.13 7.92
N GLY A 60 8.38 -4.72 8.97
CA GLY A 60 9.13 -5.58 9.87
C GLY A 60 8.99 -5.03 11.27
N MET A 61 8.21 -5.71 12.12
CA MET A 61 7.80 -5.16 13.41
C MET A 61 7.94 -6.20 14.52
N THR A 62 8.10 -5.70 15.75
CA THR A 62 7.95 -6.54 16.95
C THR A 62 6.49 -6.96 17.12
N ARG A 63 6.23 -7.99 17.92
CA ARG A 63 4.88 -8.42 18.26
C ARG A 63 4.02 -7.25 18.78
N ALA A 64 4.57 -6.45 19.70
CA ALA A 64 3.84 -5.30 20.25
C ALA A 64 3.47 -4.27 19.16
N GLN A 65 4.38 -3.99 18.23
CA GLN A 65 4.11 -3.08 17.12
C GLN A 65 3.05 -3.65 16.14
N TRP A 66 3.07 -4.97 15.90
CA TRP A 66 2.02 -5.62 15.12
C TRP A 66 0.66 -5.51 15.82
N GLU A 67 0.64 -5.71 17.13
CA GLU A 67 -0.59 -5.58 17.93
C GLU A 67 -1.13 -4.14 17.89
N ASP A 68 -0.28 -3.15 18.06
CA ASP A 68 -0.65 -1.73 17.93
C ASP A 68 -1.19 -1.41 16.53
N SER A 69 -0.59 -1.97 15.48
CA SER A 69 -1.04 -1.81 14.11
C SER A 69 -2.43 -2.41 13.89
N ILE A 70 -2.69 -3.62 14.36
CA ILE A 70 -4.02 -4.25 14.30
C ILE A 70 -5.05 -3.39 15.05
N ASN A 71 -4.71 -2.93 16.25
CA ASN A 71 -5.57 -2.05 17.03
C ASN A 71 -5.86 -0.73 16.31
N LEU A 72 -4.88 -0.17 15.58
CA LEU A 72 -5.08 1.02 14.76
C LEU A 72 -6.05 0.74 13.61
N MET A 73 -5.89 -0.39 12.89
CA MET A 73 -6.79 -0.80 11.81
C MET A 73 -8.24 -0.95 12.32
N ILE A 74 -8.42 -1.57 13.48
CA ILE A 74 -9.74 -1.72 14.09
C ILE A 74 -10.34 -0.35 14.46
N ARG A 75 -9.57 0.51 15.13
CA ARG A 75 -10.11 1.78 15.65
C ARG A 75 -10.28 2.88 14.58
N ARG A 76 -9.46 2.88 13.54
CA ARG A 76 -9.38 3.99 12.57
C ARG A 76 -9.78 3.61 11.15
N HIS A 77 -9.72 2.33 10.81
CA HIS A 77 -9.91 1.87 9.44
C HIS A 77 -11.03 0.82 9.32
N ASN A 78 -11.89 0.71 10.32
CA ASN A 78 -13.06 -0.16 10.32
C ASN A 78 -12.73 -1.65 10.08
N MET A 79 -11.54 -2.10 10.43
CA MET A 79 -11.23 -3.52 10.43
C MET A 79 -12.11 -4.22 11.45
N PRO A 80 -12.80 -5.32 11.11
CA PRO A 80 -13.55 -6.10 12.09
C PRO A 80 -12.62 -6.56 13.22
N PRO A 81 -13.08 -6.51 14.48
CA PRO A 81 -12.28 -7.03 15.59
C PRO A 81 -12.06 -8.54 15.41
N LEU A 82 -10.83 -8.97 15.64
CA LEU A 82 -10.48 -10.38 15.66
C LEU A 82 -10.82 -10.95 17.03
N ASP A 83 -11.33 -12.17 17.09
CA ASP A 83 -11.42 -12.89 18.35
C ASP A 83 -10.03 -13.23 18.90
N ASP A 84 -9.94 -13.65 20.16
CA ASP A 84 -8.67 -13.88 20.84
C ASP A 84 -7.83 -14.96 20.15
N LYS A 85 -8.45 -16.00 19.61
CA LYS A 85 -7.79 -17.11 18.94
C LYS A 85 -7.22 -16.68 17.58
N ASP A 86 -8.00 -15.97 16.80
CA ASP A 86 -7.57 -15.47 15.49
C ASP A 86 -6.52 -14.36 15.65
N ARG A 87 -6.69 -13.50 16.64
CA ARG A 87 -5.68 -12.48 16.98
C ARG A 87 -4.33 -13.11 17.32
N GLU A 88 -4.33 -14.12 18.19
CA GLU A 88 -3.12 -14.83 18.57
C GLU A 88 -2.45 -15.49 17.35
N ARG A 89 -3.24 -16.14 16.51
CA ARG A 89 -2.74 -16.78 15.27
C ARG A 89 -2.11 -15.79 14.32
N VAL A 90 -2.78 -14.66 14.08
CA VAL A 90 -2.29 -13.58 13.22
C VAL A 90 -0.99 -13.00 13.76
N LEU A 91 -0.92 -12.69 15.06
CA LEU A 91 0.27 -12.14 15.70
C LEU A 91 1.45 -13.12 15.65
N ASN A 92 1.21 -14.40 15.90
CA ASN A 92 2.25 -15.44 15.83
C ASN A 92 2.82 -15.55 14.40
N TYR A 93 1.98 -15.51 13.38
CA TYR A 93 2.44 -15.53 12.00
C TYR A 93 3.23 -14.27 11.65
N LEU A 94 2.70 -13.08 11.95
CA LEU A 94 3.37 -11.81 11.62
C LEU A 94 4.72 -11.66 12.31
N GLU A 95 4.82 -12.03 13.58
CA GLU A 95 6.09 -11.99 14.33
C GLU A 95 7.14 -12.94 13.73
N ALA A 96 6.71 -14.15 13.35
CA ALA A 96 7.61 -15.16 12.79
C ALA A 96 8.03 -14.83 11.33
N ALA A 97 7.09 -14.39 10.49
CA ALA A 97 7.30 -14.18 9.07
C ALA A 97 7.92 -12.81 8.75
N TYR A 98 7.60 -11.80 9.55
CA TYR A 98 7.99 -10.40 9.32
C TYR A 98 8.54 -9.74 10.59
N PRO A 99 9.63 -10.26 11.15
CA PRO A 99 10.27 -9.67 12.35
C PRO A 99 10.89 -8.31 12.02
N PRO A 100 11.25 -7.51 13.04
CA PRO A 100 11.97 -6.26 12.86
C PRO A 100 13.21 -6.46 12.01
N ARG A 101 13.37 -5.60 11.00
CA ARG A 101 14.60 -5.61 10.21
C ARG A 101 15.72 -4.98 11.04
N ALA A 102 16.88 -5.61 11.02
CA ALA A 102 18.08 -4.97 11.56
C ALA A 102 18.24 -3.60 10.89
N PRO A 103 18.57 -2.53 11.64
CA PRO A 103 18.91 -1.25 11.02
C PRO A 103 19.99 -1.54 9.97
N ALA A 104 19.79 -1.04 8.75
CA ALA A 104 20.81 -1.09 7.72
C ALA A 104 22.11 -0.59 8.37
N GLY A 105 23.10 -1.48 8.44
CA GLY A 105 24.34 -1.21 9.15
C GLY A 105 24.89 0.15 8.76
N ARG A 106 25.59 0.82 9.67
CA ARG A 106 26.11 2.20 9.54
C ARG A 106 27.00 2.48 8.31
N GLY A 107 26.99 1.62 7.30
CA GLY A 107 27.83 1.70 6.11
C GLY A 107 27.17 2.21 4.84
N GLY A 108 25.88 2.56 4.86
CA GLY A 108 25.15 2.69 3.58
C GLY A 108 24.80 4.09 3.11
N TRP A 109 24.41 5.00 3.98
CA TRP A 109 23.98 6.33 3.53
C TRP A 109 24.76 7.43 4.24
N VAL A 110 25.61 8.11 3.49
CA VAL A 110 26.26 9.35 3.92
C VAL A 110 25.39 10.50 3.43
N ASN A 111 24.91 11.32 4.36
CA ASN A 111 24.15 12.51 3.98
C ASN A 111 25.01 13.44 3.11
N PRO A 112 24.72 13.61 1.80
CA PRO A 112 25.54 14.44 0.91
C PRO A 112 25.46 15.93 1.26
N PHE A 113 24.53 16.33 2.15
CA PHE A 113 24.35 17.71 2.60
C PHE A 113 24.91 17.98 4.00
N ALA A 114 25.47 16.98 4.67
CA ALA A 114 26.17 17.18 5.93
C ALA A 114 27.53 17.84 5.65
N LYS A 115 27.63 19.14 5.98
CA LYS A 115 28.89 19.91 6.00
C LYS A 115 29.43 19.97 7.41
#